data_98e3d03630921a5ca630c8941ec4b660
#
_entry.id   98e3d03630921a5ca630c8941ec4b660
#
_cell.length_a   1.000
_cell.length_b   1.000
_cell.length_c   1.000
_cell.angle_alpha   90.00
_cell.angle_beta   90.00
_cell.angle_gamma   90.00
#
_symmetry.space_group_name_H-M   'P 1'
#
loop_
_entity.id
_entity.type
_entity.pdbx_description
1 polymer ?
#
loop_
_entity_poly.entity_id
_entity_poly.type
_entity_poly.pdbx_seq_one_letter_code
_entity_poly.pdbx_strand_id
1 'polypeptide(L)'
;MRVKAVIAYDGGYFKGFQKQKSTKYTVTTAIESALISLGIDSEIRGSGRTDAGVHATGQVIDFELPDFWKDLTKLKEVLNRKLKHISFKHISKVKDDFHSRFSAKRRIYRYIFKTTRPSIFEEKYIAYYPVFSEKLLQQALKKFEGEHDFSNFLKTGTITHSNIRTIYRARYKKYNNYHIIYFEANGFLRSQVRMMTEVAMQVALEQFSIEQLQEQLEVKKRYITTLAPPEGLYLARIIY
;
A
#
# COMPACT_ATOMS: atom_id res chain seq x y z
N MET A 1 20.81 12.81 -13.62
CA MET A 1 20.37 13.39 -12.33
C MET A 1 19.29 12.52 -11.72
N ARG A 2 19.27 12.40 -10.36
CA ARG A 2 18.25 11.62 -9.65
C ARG A 2 16.97 12.41 -9.42
N VAL A 3 15.83 11.78 -9.69
CA VAL A 3 14.50 12.36 -9.44
C VAL A 3 13.62 11.45 -8.60
N LYS A 4 12.74 12.08 -7.85
CA LYS A 4 11.66 11.47 -7.10
C LYS A 4 10.33 11.80 -7.77
N ALA A 5 9.46 10.82 -7.94
CA ALA A 5 8.10 11.05 -8.41
C ALA A 5 7.06 10.52 -7.42
N VAL A 6 6.00 11.31 -7.22
CA VAL A 6 4.79 10.87 -6.52
C VAL A 6 3.80 10.40 -7.57
N ILE A 7 3.36 9.14 -7.45
CA ILE A 7 2.45 8.52 -8.41
C ILE A 7 1.19 7.99 -7.74
N ALA A 8 0.11 7.95 -8.51
CA ALA A 8 -1.10 7.21 -8.19
C ALA A 8 -1.33 6.13 -9.25
N TYR A 9 -1.97 5.04 -8.87
CA TYR A 9 -2.37 3.99 -9.83
C TYR A 9 -3.59 3.22 -9.36
N ASP A 10 -4.36 2.77 -10.35
CA ASP A 10 -5.44 1.80 -10.17
C ASP A 10 -4.84 0.39 -10.15
N GLY A 11 -4.78 -0.22 -8.97
CA GLY A 11 -4.18 -1.55 -8.76
C GLY A 11 -4.95 -2.68 -9.45
N GLY A 12 -6.23 -2.48 -9.75
CA GLY A 12 -7.09 -3.47 -10.41
C GLY A 12 -6.58 -3.90 -11.79
N TYR A 13 -5.80 -3.04 -12.46
CA TYR A 13 -5.19 -3.34 -13.76
C TYR A 13 -3.81 -4.01 -13.67
N PHE A 14 -3.29 -4.23 -12.45
CA PHE A 14 -1.93 -4.74 -12.25
C PHE A 14 -1.88 -5.98 -11.36
N LYS A 15 -0.95 -6.87 -11.66
CA LYS A 15 -0.60 -8.03 -10.83
C LYS A 15 0.34 -7.65 -9.67
N GLY A 16 0.28 -6.39 -9.23
CA GLY A 16 1.07 -5.78 -8.18
C GLY A 16 2.08 -4.76 -8.68
N PHE A 17 2.80 -4.15 -7.74
CA PHE A 17 3.79 -3.11 -8.04
C PHE A 17 5.06 -3.67 -8.68
N GLN A 18 5.67 -4.68 -8.06
CA GLN A 18 7.00 -5.21 -8.40
C GLN A 18 6.99 -6.02 -9.69
N LYS A 19 8.05 -5.90 -10.52
CA LYS A 19 8.33 -6.81 -11.65
C LYS A 19 8.26 -8.28 -11.22
N GLN A 20 7.70 -9.11 -12.11
CA GLN A 20 7.58 -10.56 -11.91
C GLN A 20 7.96 -11.27 -13.21
N LYS A 21 8.62 -12.44 -13.09
CA LYS A 21 8.97 -13.26 -14.25
C LYS A 21 7.74 -13.82 -14.98
N SER A 22 6.65 -14.04 -14.24
CA SER A 22 5.42 -14.66 -14.75
C SER A 22 4.48 -13.71 -15.47
N THR A 23 4.69 -12.37 -15.38
CA THR A 23 3.79 -11.39 -15.98
C THR A 23 4.46 -10.05 -16.25
N LYS A 24 4.05 -9.39 -17.34
CA LYS A 24 4.42 -8.01 -17.67
C LYS A 24 3.44 -6.97 -17.10
N TYR A 25 2.30 -7.39 -16.56
CA TYR A 25 1.25 -6.52 -16.05
C TYR A 25 1.54 -6.04 -14.63
N THR A 26 2.66 -5.35 -14.42
CA THR A 26 3.04 -4.73 -13.13
C THR A 26 3.23 -3.24 -13.30
N VAL A 27 3.03 -2.48 -12.21
CA VAL A 27 3.21 -1.02 -12.22
C VAL A 27 4.64 -0.66 -12.63
N THR A 28 5.65 -1.37 -12.08
CA THR A 28 7.06 -1.14 -12.41
C THR A 28 7.32 -1.35 -13.90
N THR A 29 6.86 -2.47 -14.49
CA THR A 29 7.07 -2.75 -15.91
C THR A 29 6.43 -1.68 -16.80
N ALA A 30 5.20 -1.26 -16.48
CA ALA A 30 4.51 -0.23 -17.27
C ALA A 30 5.28 1.11 -17.27
N ILE A 31 5.76 1.54 -16.09
CA ILE A 31 6.51 2.80 -15.97
C ILE A 31 7.85 2.70 -16.70
N GLU A 32 8.62 1.63 -16.49
CA GLU A 32 9.93 1.49 -17.15
C GLU A 32 9.81 1.38 -18.67
N SER A 33 8.80 0.69 -19.18
CA SER A 33 8.52 0.68 -20.64
C SER A 33 8.21 2.08 -21.17
N ALA A 34 7.47 2.90 -20.42
CA ALA A 34 7.21 4.28 -20.80
C ALA A 34 8.48 5.13 -20.75
N LEU A 35 9.34 4.97 -19.72
CA LEU A 35 10.61 5.65 -19.60
C LEU A 35 11.55 5.30 -20.77
N ILE A 36 11.71 4.01 -21.08
CA ILE A 36 12.53 3.53 -22.21
C ILE A 36 12.07 4.16 -23.53
N SER A 37 10.75 4.26 -23.77
CA SER A 37 10.21 4.90 -24.98
C SER A 37 10.50 6.41 -25.07
N LEU A 38 11.01 7.02 -24.01
CA LEU A 38 11.44 8.42 -23.92
C LEU A 38 12.97 8.56 -23.86
N GLY A 39 13.71 7.49 -24.14
CA GLY A 39 15.17 7.45 -24.06
C GLY A 39 15.72 7.45 -22.63
N ILE A 40 14.89 7.10 -21.65
CA ILE A 40 15.28 7.02 -20.24
C ILE A 40 15.46 5.55 -19.87
N ASP A 41 16.69 5.07 -19.91
CA ASP A 41 17.05 3.70 -19.48
C ASP A 41 17.40 3.73 -18.00
N SER A 42 16.39 3.59 -17.17
CA SER A 42 16.55 3.59 -15.70
C SER A 42 15.56 2.64 -15.05
N GLU A 43 16.07 1.80 -14.14
CA GLU A 43 15.21 1.07 -13.25
C GLU A 43 14.56 1.98 -12.23
N ILE A 44 13.28 1.75 -11.93
CA ILE A 44 12.59 2.48 -10.87
C ILE A 44 12.69 1.75 -9.53
N ARG A 45 12.89 2.51 -8.47
CA ARG A 45 12.82 2.02 -7.09
C ARG A 45 11.57 2.59 -6.42
N GLY A 46 10.74 1.72 -5.82
CA GLY A 46 9.53 2.13 -5.11
C GLY A 46 9.72 2.16 -3.59
N SER A 47 9.00 3.07 -2.91
CA SER A 47 9.05 3.18 -1.44
C SER A 47 8.39 2.00 -0.72
N GLY A 48 7.45 1.32 -1.36
CA GLY A 48 6.77 0.14 -0.85
C GLY A 48 6.18 -0.69 -1.99
N ARG A 49 6.05 -1.99 -1.76
CA ARG A 49 5.36 -2.89 -2.69
C ARG A 49 3.88 -2.92 -2.34
N THR A 50 3.03 -3.00 -3.36
CA THR A 50 1.60 -3.30 -3.20
C THR A 50 1.30 -4.63 -3.88
N ASP A 51 0.39 -5.39 -3.29
CA ASP A 51 -0.11 -6.65 -3.86
C ASP A 51 -0.97 -6.39 -5.11
N ALA A 52 -1.29 -7.45 -5.85
CA ALA A 52 -2.25 -7.39 -6.96
C ALA A 52 -3.60 -6.83 -6.47
N GLY A 53 -4.21 -5.93 -7.25
CA GLY A 53 -5.47 -5.29 -6.93
C GLY A 53 -5.37 -4.12 -5.94
N VAL A 54 -4.24 -3.93 -5.24
CA VAL A 54 -4.05 -2.84 -4.26
C VAL A 54 -3.68 -1.55 -4.98
N HIS A 55 -4.37 -0.48 -4.64
CA HIS A 55 -4.21 0.84 -5.23
C HIS A 55 -3.12 1.67 -4.54
N ALA A 56 -2.76 2.78 -5.17
CA ALA A 56 -1.98 3.84 -4.53
C ALA A 56 -2.49 5.22 -4.96
N THR A 57 -2.54 6.14 -4.00
CA THR A 57 -2.78 7.56 -4.25
C THR A 57 -1.55 8.41 -3.96
N GLY A 58 -0.49 7.82 -3.40
CA GLY A 58 0.73 8.52 -2.99
C GLY A 58 1.94 7.60 -2.89
N GLN A 59 2.10 6.66 -3.84
CA GLN A 59 3.33 5.90 -3.99
C GLN A 59 4.46 6.84 -4.42
N VAL A 60 5.66 6.60 -3.92
CA VAL A 60 6.86 7.34 -4.33
C VAL A 60 7.83 6.40 -5.01
N ILE A 61 8.32 6.82 -6.15
CA ILE A 61 9.40 6.15 -6.89
C ILE A 61 10.58 7.10 -7.05
N ASP A 62 11.77 6.57 -7.25
CA ASP A 62 12.93 7.31 -7.71
C ASP A 62 13.61 6.59 -8.88
N PHE A 63 14.21 7.38 -9.76
CA PHE A 63 14.93 6.91 -10.95
C PHE A 63 15.94 7.96 -11.44
N GLU A 64 16.83 7.53 -12.33
CA GLU A 64 17.81 8.42 -12.95
C GLU A 64 17.25 9.02 -14.23
N LEU A 65 17.51 10.32 -14.44
CA LEU A 65 17.22 11.03 -15.68
C LEU A 65 18.50 11.37 -16.43
N PRO A 66 18.55 11.14 -17.75
CA PRO A 66 19.63 11.66 -18.58
C PRO A 66 19.57 13.19 -18.69
N ASP A 67 20.68 13.81 -19.03
CA ASP A 67 20.85 15.27 -18.95
C ASP A 67 19.98 16.04 -19.95
N PHE A 68 19.49 15.41 -21.01
CA PHE A 68 18.59 16.06 -21.97
C PHE A 68 17.17 16.27 -21.42
N TRP A 69 16.75 15.55 -20.37
CA TRP A 69 15.47 15.77 -19.70
C TRP A 69 15.60 16.84 -18.60
N LYS A 70 15.54 18.13 -18.99
CA LYS A 70 15.63 19.26 -18.06
C LYS A 70 14.27 19.71 -17.51
N ASP A 71 13.22 19.61 -18.32
CA ASP A 71 11.86 20.04 -17.97
C ASP A 71 11.06 18.88 -17.35
N LEU A 72 10.97 18.87 -16.02
CA LEU A 72 10.26 17.84 -15.25
C LEU A 72 8.73 17.97 -15.39
N THR A 73 8.21 19.16 -15.69
CA THR A 73 6.79 19.38 -15.93
C THR A 73 6.38 18.72 -17.25
N LYS A 74 7.14 18.97 -18.31
CA LYS A 74 6.95 18.33 -19.62
C LYS A 74 7.10 16.81 -19.53
N LEU A 75 8.08 16.31 -18.78
CA LEU A 75 8.25 14.87 -18.55
C LEU A 75 7.01 14.25 -17.90
N LYS A 76 6.48 14.90 -16.83
CA LYS A 76 5.26 14.46 -16.16
C LYS A 76 4.07 14.40 -17.14
N GLU A 77 3.87 15.42 -17.96
CA GLU A 77 2.77 15.46 -18.94
C GLU A 77 2.88 14.35 -19.99
N VAL A 78 4.09 14.13 -20.51
CA VAL A 78 4.33 13.08 -21.51
C VAL A 78 4.10 11.70 -20.90
N LEU A 79 4.58 11.44 -19.68
CA LEU A 79 4.35 10.18 -18.98
C LEU A 79 2.86 9.95 -18.72
N ASN A 80 2.11 10.97 -18.29
CA ASN A 80 0.67 10.87 -18.07
C ASN A 80 -0.13 10.62 -19.35
N ARG A 81 0.33 11.08 -20.51
CA ARG A 81 -0.28 10.74 -21.82
C ARG A 81 0.00 9.31 -22.26
N LYS A 82 1.19 8.77 -21.93
CA LYS A 82 1.59 7.40 -22.31
C LYS A 82 1.02 6.32 -21.39
N LEU A 83 0.84 6.62 -20.11
CA LEU A 83 0.47 5.64 -19.10
C LEU A 83 -1.04 5.66 -18.83
N LYS A 84 -1.68 4.53 -19.09
CA LYS A 84 -3.05 4.28 -18.65
C LYS A 84 -3.04 3.73 -17.22
N HIS A 85 -3.98 4.15 -16.39
CA HIS A 85 -4.16 3.67 -15.01
C HIS A 85 -3.01 4.01 -14.03
N ILE A 86 -2.03 4.83 -14.46
CA ILE A 86 -0.97 5.39 -13.63
C ILE A 86 -0.90 6.89 -13.89
N SER A 87 -0.84 7.69 -12.82
CA SER A 87 -0.73 9.15 -12.91
C SER A 87 0.48 9.64 -12.12
N PHE A 88 1.36 10.38 -12.77
CA PHE A 88 2.44 11.14 -12.15
C PHE A 88 1.88 12.45 -11.61
N LYS A 89 1.81 12.59 -10.30
CA LYS A 89 1.31 13.80 -9.63
C LYS A 89 2.36 14.89 -9.56
N HIS A 90 3.59 14.48 -9.25
CA HIS A 90 4.71 15.40 -9.07
C HIS A 90 6.03 14.69 -9.38
N ILE A 91 6.97 15.40 -10.01
CA ILE A 91 8.35 14.96 -10.21
C ILE A 91 9.25 16.08 -9.69
N SER A 92 10.26 15.74 -8.89
CA SER A 92 11.22 16.70 -8.35
C SER A 92 12.62 16.10 -8.32
N LYS A 93 13.64 16.96 -8.52
CA LYS A 93 15.04 16.61 -8.31
C LYS A 93 15.26 16.29 -6.83
N VAL A 94 16.11 15.33 -6.56
CA VAL A 94 16.55 14.94 -5.21
C VAL A 94 18.06 14.76 -5.18
N LYS A 95 18.63 14.61 -3.99
CA LYS A 95 20.06 14.30 -3.83
C LYS A 95 20.37 12.92 -4.42
N ASP A 96 21.61 12.69 -4.83
CA ASP A 96 22.02 11.45 -5.50
C ASP A 96 21.98 10.23 -4.55
N ASP A 97 22.10 10.45 -3.24
CA ASP A 97 21.97 9.43 -2.19
C ASP A 97 20.52 9.09 -1.83
N PHE A 98 19.52 9.83 -2.35
CA PHE A 98 18.13 9.58 -2.08
C PHE A 98 17.71 8.18 -2.56
N HIS A 99 17.00 7.48 -1.69
CA HIS A 99 16.43 6.17 -2.01
C HIS A 99 14.97 6.11 -1.51
N SER A 100 14.01 5.96 -2.44
CA SER A 100 12.56 6.01 -2.14
C SER A 100 12.15 5.05 -1.01
N ARG A 101 12.78 3.89 -0.88
CA ARG A 101 12.47 2.91 0.16
C ARG A 101 13.17 3.20 1.49
N PHE A 102 14.48 3.47 1.46
CA PHE A 102 15.29 3.53 2.68
C PHE A 102 15.28 4.92 3.33
N SER A 103 15.11 5.98 2.54
CA SER A 103 14.95 7.33 3.08
C SER A 103 13.54 7.59 3.67
N ALA A 104 12.58 6.71 3.42
CA ALA A 104 11.20 6.89 3.90
C ALA A 104 11.08 6.59 5.40
N LYS A 105 10.58 7.60 6.15
CA LYS A 105 10.36 7.52 7.61
C LYS A 105 9.03 6.88 7.96
N ARG A 106 7.97 7.18 7.19
CA ARG A 106 6.62 6.66 7.47
C ARG A 106 5.88 6.29 6.19
N ARG A 107 5.01 5.28 6.29
CA ARG A 107 4.07 4.86 5.25
C ARG A 107 2.68 4.92 5.82
N ILE A 108 1.76 5.51 5.06
CA ILE A 108 0.35 5.65 5.44
C ILE A 108 -0.48 4.88 4.44
N TYR A 109 -1.26 3.93 4.95
CA TYR A 109 -2.28 3.21 4.19
C TYR A 109 -3.66 3.61 4.67
N ARG A 110 -4.64 3.51 3.77
CA ARG A 110 -6.06 3.57 4.09
C ARG A 110 -6.77 2.38 3.47
N TYR A 111 -7.71 1.84 4.21
CA TYR A 111 -8.59 0.78 3.75
C TYR A 111 -10.02 1.29 3.75
N ILE A 112 -10.69 1.25 2.59
CA ILE A 112 -12.02 1.82 2.39
C ILE A 112 -13.01 0.70 2.14
N PHE A 113 -14.11 0.69 2.87
CA PHE A 113 -15.17 -0.30 2.73
C PHE A 113 -16.55 0.28 3.03
N LYS A 114 -17.60 -0.46 2.67
CA LYS A 114 -19.01 -0.19 2.96
C LYS A 114 -19.67 -1.39 3.63
N THR A 115 -20.76 -1.14 4.35
CA THR A 115 -21.65 -2.18 4.92
C THR A 115 -22.85 -2.50 4.04
N THR A 116 -23.03 -1.76 2.95
CA THR A 116 -23.90 -2.08 1.83
C THR A 116 -23.06 -2.48 0.63
N ARG A 117 -23.52 -3.39 -0.21
CA ARG A 117 -22.76 -3.80 -1.40
C ARG A 117 -22.44 -2.56 -2.25
N PRO A 118 -21.15 -2.36 -2.60
CA PRO A 118 -20.76 -1.32 -3.54
C PRO A 118 -21.49 -1.50 -4.88
N SER A 119 -21.75 -0.39 -5.57
CA SER A 119 -22.25 -0.43 -6.94
C SER A 119 -21.20 -1.01 -7.90
N ILE A 120 -21.61 -1.41 -9.11
CA ILE A 120 -20.69 -1.89 -10.17
C ILE A 120 -19.57 -0.89 -10.50
N PHE A 121 -19.78 0.41 -10.23
CA PHE A 121 -18.76 1.46 -10.42
C PHE A 121 -17.80 1.61 -9.24
N GLU A 122 -18.17 1.08 -8.08
CA GLU A 122 -17.38 1.17 -6.84
C GLU A 122 -16.68 -0.13 -6.48
N GLU A 123 -17.19 -1.29 -6.90
CA GLU A 123 -16.71 -2.62 -6.49
C GLU A 123 -15.21 -2.87 -6.72
N LYS A 124 -14.60 -2.14 -7.69
CA LYS A 124 -13.16 -2.22 -7.96
C LYS A 124 -12.32 -1.34 -7.02
N TYR A 125 -12.95 -0.51 -6.20
CA TYR A 125 -12.29 0.54 -5.43
C TYR A 125 -12.65 0.51 -3.94
N ILE A 126 -13.68 -0.25 -3.56
CA ILE A 126 -14.26 -0.25 -2.22
C ILE A 126 -14.61 -1.68 -1.84
N ALA A 127 -14.10 -2.15 -0.71
CA ALA A 127 -14.44 -3.46 -0.19
C ALA A 127 -15.85 -3.48 0.44
N TYR A 128 -16.37 -4.67 0.63
CA TYR A 128 -17.60 -4.91 1.34
C TYR A 128 -17.34 -5.72 2.61
N TYR A 129 -17.92 -5.28 3.72
CA TYR A 129 -18.07 -6.05 4.94
C TYR A 129 -19.50 -5.92 5.46
N PRO A 130 -20.07 -6.95 6.12
CA PRO A 130 -21.38 -6.81 6.75
C PRO A 130 -21.36 -5.81 7.90
N VAL A 131 -22.52 -5.54 8.49
CA VAL A 131 -22.65 -4.68 9.68
C VAL A 131 -21.78 -5.22 10.81
N PHE A 132 -21.05 -4.36 11.50
CA PHE A 132 -20.03 -4.69 12.47
C PHE A 132 -20.07 -3.75 13.69
N SER A 133 -19.40 -4.12 14.77
CA SER A 133 -19.23 -3.29 15.97
C SER A 133 -18.08 -2.29 15.77
N GLU A 134 -18.42 -0.99 15.61
CA GLU A 134 -17.40 0.08 15.51
C GLU A 134 -16.51 0.13 16.78
N LYS A 135 -17.09 -0.17 17.96
CA LYS A 135 -16.37 -0.21 19.23
C LYS A 135 -15.30 -1.31 19.23
N LEU A 136 -15.68 -2.53 18.84
CA LEU A 136 -14.73 -3.65 18.77
C LEU A 136 -13.65 -3.42 17.69
N LEU A 137 -14.02 -2.84 16.54
CA LEU A 137 -13.03 -2.45 15.53
C LEU A 137 -11.99 -1.49 16.11
N GLN A 138 -12.41 -0.44 16.81
CA GLN A 138 -11.49 0.53 17.41
C GLN A 138 -10.60 -0.11 18.47
N GLN A 139 -11.14 -1.02 19.29
CA GLN A 139 -10.35 -1.78 20.27
C GLN A 139 -9.30 -2.67 19.60
N ALA A 140 -9.68 -3.40 18.55
CA ALA A 140 -8.76 -4.24 17.79
C ALA A 140 -7.64 -3.41 17.13
N LEU A 141 -7.99 -2.28 16.50
CA LEU A 141 -7.02 -1.39 15.88
C LEU A 141 -6.00 -0.84 16.89
N LYS A 142 -6.47 -0.48 18.09
CA LYS A 142 -5.60 0.04 19.17
C LYS A 142 -4.54 -0.96 19.61
N LYS A 143 -4.83 -2.26 19.54
CA LYS A 143 -3.86 -3.32 19.88
C LYS A 143 -2.65 -3.35 18.96
N PHE A 144 -2.78 -2.94 17.71
CA PHE A 144 -1.66 -2.89 16.78
C PHE A 144 -0.70 -1.72 17.00
N GLU A 145 -1.10 -0.66 17.71
CA GLU A 145 -0.21 0.49 17.96
C GLU A 145 0.95 0.09 18.89
N GLY A 146 2.13 0.63 18.56
CA GLY A 146 3.38 0.29 19.24
C GLY A 146 4.33 -0.54 18.38
N GLU A 147 5.39 -1.03 19.01
CA GLU A 147 6.37 -1.92 18.39
C GLU A 147 6.02 -3.37 18.68
N HIS A 148 5.89 -4.18 17.64
CA HIS A 148 5.54 -5.60 17.74
C HIS A 148 6.31 -6.43 16.70
N ASP A 149 6.44 -7.71 16.97
CA ASP A 149 6.82 -8.73 15.98
C ASP A 149 5.59 -9.15 15.18
N PHE A 150 5.56 -8.77 13.90
CA PHE A 150 4.46 -9.09 12.99
C PHE A 150 4.66 -10.41 12.22
N SER A 151 5.41 -11.37 12.78
CA SER A 151 5.65 -12.68 12.15
C SER A 151 4.35 -13.44 11.81
N ASN A 152 3.30 -13.26 12.60
CA ASN A 152 1.99 -13.85 12.33
C ASN A 152 1.08 -13.00 11.43
N PHE A 153 1.57 -11.86 10.91
CA PHE A 153 0.83 -10.94 10.04
C PHE A 153 1.49 -10.74 8.66
N LEU A 154 2.31 -11.68 8.22
CA LEU A 154 2.95 -11.61 6.91
C LEU A 154 2.59 -12.81 6.02
N LYS A 155 2.65 -12.59 4.71
CA LYS A 155 2.46 -13.69 3.75
C LYS A 155 3.59 -14.70 3.87
N THR A 156 3.25 -15.97 4.00
CA THR A 156 4.20 -17.10 4.07
C THR A 156 5.21 -17.06 2.92
N GLY A 157 6.45 -17.47 3.20
CA GLY A 157 7.55 -17.44 2.22
C GLY A 157 8.17 -16.06 2.00
N THR A 158 7.87 -15.07 2.85
CA THR A 158 8.51 -13.75 2.80
C THR A 158 9.84 -13.79 3.55
N ILE A 159 10.95 -13.50 2.86
CA ILE A 159 12.27 -13.32 3.47
C ILE A 159 12.45 -11.86 3.81
N THR A 160 12.77 -11.56 5.07
CA THR A 160 13.02 -10.21 5.59
C THR A 160 14.06 -10.25 6.70
N HIS A 161 14.83 -9.16 6.86
CA HIS A 161 15.83 -9.05 7.91
C HIS A 161 15.22 -8.95 9.32
N SER A 162 14.02 -8.40 9.43
CA SER A 162 13.30 -8.27 10.69
C SER A 162 11.81 -8.22 10.44
N ASN A 163 11.02 -8.84 11.31
CA ASN A 163 9.56 -8.77 11.31
C ASN A 163 9.04 -7.70 12.29
N ILE A 164 9.92 -7.08 13.06
CA ILE A 164 9.54 -6.01 13.99
C ILE A 164 9.16 -4.75 13.22
N ARG A 165 7.98 -4.18 13.53
CA ARG A 165 7.49 -2.92 12.98
C ARG A 165 6.88 -2.08 14.09
N THR A 166 6.99 -0.76 13.93
CA THR A 166 6.33 0.19 14.82
C THR A 166 5.13 0.79 14.09
N ILE A 167 3.94 0.47 14.57
CA ILE A 167 2.69 1.10 14.10
C ILE A 167 2.47 2.36 14.95
N TYR A 168 2.60 3.52 14.33
CA TYR A 168 2.41 4.80 15.03
C TYR A 168 0.95 5.12 15.28
N ARG A 169 0.07 4.71 14.36
CA ARG A 169 -1.38 4.94 14.43
C ARG A 169 -2.14 3.86 13.68
N ALA A 170 -3.21 3.37 14.29
CA ALA A 170 -4.23 2.53 13.67
C ALA A 170 -5.60 3.09 14.06
N ARG A 171 -6.34 3.68 13.10
CA ARG A 171 -7.56 4.45 13.38
C ARG A 171 -8.67 4.12 12.42
N TYR A 172 -9.89 4.16 12.90
CA TYR A 172 -11.11 4.08 12.14
C TYR A 172 -11.79 5.46 12.07
N LYS A 173 -12.37 5.77 10.91
CA LYS A 173 -13.25 6.91 10.68
C LYS A 173 -14.40 6.51 9.78
N LYS A 174 -15.59 7.08 10.05
CA LYS A 174 -16.73 7.00 9.17
C LYS A 174 -16.94 8.34 8.47
N TYR A 175 -17.23 8.28 7.18
CA TYR A 175 -17.59 9.44 6.37
C TYR A 175 -18.77 9.06 5.47
N ASN A 176 -19.94 9.60 5.78
CA ASN A 176 -21.23 9.19 5.17
C ASN A 176 -21.41 7.65 5.32
N ASN A 177 -21.56 6.94 4.19
CA ASN A 177 -21.67 5.48 4.14
C ASN A 177 -20.32 4.77 3.89
N TYR A 178 -19.20 5.50 3.91
CA TYR A 178 -17.85 4.93 3.79
C TYR A 178 -17.22 4.75 5.16
N HIS A 179 -16.61 3.60 5.35
CA HIS A 179 -15.82 3.25 6.51
C HIS A 179 -14.35 3.23 6.10
N ILE A 180 -13.48 3.87 6.87
CA ILE A 180 -12.07 4.03 6.51
C ILE A 180 -11.19 3.64 7.70
N ILE A 181 -10.33 2.66 7.50
CA ILE A 181 -9.26 2.32 8.43
C ILE A 181 -7.96 2.96 7.93
N TYR A 182 -7.19 3.57 8.83
CA TYR A 182 -5.87 4.14 8.55
C TYR A 182 -4.81 3.41 9.35
N PHE A 183 -3.69 3.10 8.70
CA PHE A 183 -2.49 2.61 9.35
C PHE A 183 -1.30 3.50 8.98
N GLU A 184 -0.53 3.92 9.99
CA GLU A 184 0.71 4.68 9.83
C GLU A 184 1.82 3.93 10.56
N ALA A 185 2.94 3.62 9.89
CA ALA A 185 4.06 2.88 10.44
C ALA A 185 5.41 3.30 9.85
N ASN A 186 6.50 2.86 10.50
CA ASN A 186 7.86 2.95 9.94
C ASN A 186 8.02 2.10 8.67
N GLY A 187 7.26 1.01 8.56
CA GLY A 187 7.22 0.10 7.43
C GLY A 187 6.17 -0.97 7.62
N PHE A 188 5.90 -1.72 6.56
CA PHE A 188 5.00 -2.86 6.60
C PHE A 188 5.64 -4.06 5.91
N LEU A 189 5.35 -5.26 6.41
CA LEU A 189 5.70 -6.53 5.79
C LEU A 189 4.75 -6.81 4.60
N ARG A 190 5.11 -7.82 3.81
CA ARG A 190 4.27 -8.24 2.68
C ARG A 190 2.89 -8.66 3.16
N SER A 191 1.86 -8.05 2.58
CA SER A 191 0.43 -8.25 2.89
C SER A 191 0.02 -7.93 4.34
N GLN A 192 0.91 -7.35 5.16
CA GLN A 192 0.66 -7.09 6.58
C GLN A 192 -0.59 -6.24 6.79
N VAL A 193 -0.74 -5.13 6.07
CA VAL A 193 -1.89 -4.22 6.25
C VAL A 193 -3.21 -4.93 5.97
N ARG A 194 -3.28 -5.76 4.93
CA ARG A 194 -4.47 -6.55 4.60
C ARG A 194 -4.79 -7.58 5.69
N MET A 195 -3.77 -8.24 6.24
CA MET A 195 -3.98 -9.21 7.31
C MET A 195 -4.41 -8.53 8.60
N MET A 196 -3.80 -7.41 8.99
CA MET A 196 -4.22 -6.60 10.15
C MET A 196 -5.66 -6.12 9.98
N THR A 197 -6.04 -5.67 8.78
CA THR A 197 -7.41 -5.26 8.48
C THR A 197 -8.38 -6.42 8.65
N GLU A 198 -8.07 -7.58 8.08
CA GLU A 198 -8.93 -8.77 8.18
C GLU A 198 -9.11 -9.20 9.64
N VAL A 199 -8.02 -9.33 10.39
CA VAL A 199 -8.07 -9.69 11.81
C VAL A 199 -8.92 -8.69 12.60
N ALA A 200 -8.76 -7.38 12.38
CA ALA A 200 -9.55 -6.35 13.05
C ALA A 200 -11.03 -6.42 12.67
N MET A 201 -11.34 -6.75 11.41
CA MET A 201 -12.73 -6.92 10.95
C MET A 201 -13.36 -8.19 11.53
N GLN A 202 -12.62 -9.30 11.64
CA GLN A 202 -13.12 -10.52 12.29
C GLN A 202 -13.46 -10.29 13.78
N VAL A 203 -12.67 -9.45 14.47
CA VAL A 203 -13.00 -9.01 15.84
C VAL A 203 -14.28 -8.15 15.84
N ALA A 204 -14.37 -7.19 14.91
CA ALA A 204 -15.52 -6.31 14.80
C ALA A 204 -16.82 -7.03 14.43
N LEU A 205 -16.72 -8.17 13.74
CA LEU A 205 -17.82 -9.07 13.38
C LEU A 205 -18.12 -10.11 14.48
N GLU A 206 -17.44 -10.04 15.62
CA GLU A 206 -17.58 -10.98 16.74
C GLU A 206 -17.25 -12.45 16.39
N GLN A 207 -16.46 -12.65 15.32
CA GLN A 207 -16.01 -13.97 14.85
C GLN A 207 -14.62 -14.33 15.41
N PHE A 208 -13.97 -13.39 16.07
CA PHE A 208 -12.63 -13.50 16.65
C PHE A 208 -12.52 -12.66 17.92
N SER A 209 -11.91 -13.18 18.97
CA SER A 209 -11.82 -12.43 20.21
C SER A 209 -10.61 -11.49 20.26
N ILE A 210 -10.65 -10.49 21.14
CA ILE A 210 -9.53 -9.57 21.41
C ILE A 210 -8.34 -10.33 22.00
N GLU A 211 -8.59 -11.35 22.82
CA GLU A 211 -7.56 -12.21 23.42
C GLU A 211 -6.84 -13.02 22.35
N GLN A 212 -7.57 -13.60 21.41
CA GLN A 212 -6.99 -14.33 20.27
C GLN A 212 -6.17 -13.40 19.36
N LEU A 213 -6.64 -12.16 19.12
CA LEU A 213 -5.85 -11.14 18.41
C LEU A 213 -4.54 -10.87 19.16
N GLN A 214 -4.61 -10.72 20.49
CA GLN A 214 -3.44 -10.47 21.33
C GLN A 214 -2.44 -11.64 21.24
N GLU A 215 -2.91 -12.89 21.32
CA GLU A 215 -2.07 -14.07 21.15
C GLU A 215 -1.41 -14.14 19.76
N GLN A 216 -2.15 -13.78 18.70
CA GLN A 216 -1.58 -13.71 17.35
C GLN A 216 -0.52 -12.61 17.24
N LEU A 217 -0.71 -11.46 17.90
CA LEU A 217 0.24 -10.35 17.92
C LEU A 217 1.49 -10.67 18.76
N GLU A 218 1.34 -11.43 19.84
CA GLU A 218 2.43 -11.94 20.68
C GLU A 218 3.15 -13.15 20.08
N VAL A 219 2.84 -13.51 18.83
CA VAL A 219 3.42 -14.64 18.08
C VAL A 219 3.17 -16.01 18.75
N LYS A 220 2.24 -16.12 19.70
CA LYS A 220 1.90 -17.37 20.40
C LYS A 220 1.22 -18.37 19.46
N LYS A 221 0.24 -17.89 18.68
CA LYS A 221 -0.51 -18.73 17.74
C LYS A 221 -0.97 -17.90 16.54
N ARG A 222 -0.91 -18.48 15.34
CA ARG A 222 -1.44 -17.86 14.12
C ARG A 222 -2.82 -18.44 13.83
N TYR A 223 -3.84 -17.61 14.03
CA TYR A 223 -5.24 -18.01 13.85
C TYR A 223 -5.75 -17.66 12.45
N ILE A 224 -5.62 -16.39 12.08
CA ILE A 224 -6.14 -15.84 10.82
C ILE A 224 -4.99 -15.61 9.85
N THR A 225 -5.14 -16.19 8.64
CA THR A 225 -4.16 -16.07 7.54
C THR A 225 -4.78 -15.44 6.30
N THR A 226 -6.11 -15.26 6.31
CA THR A 226 -6.86 -14.59 5.24
C THR A 226 -6.48 -13.12 5.14
N LEU A 227 -6.69 -12.57 3.96
CA LEU A 227 -6.34 -11.19 3.66
C LEU A 227 -7.60 -10.42 3.29
N ALA A 228 -7.78 -9.25 3.88
CA ALA A 228 -8.81 -8.31 3.46
C ALA A 228 -8.79 -8.11 1.93
N PRO A 229 -9.93 -7.92 1.28
CA PRO A 229 -10.04 -7.67 -0.15
C PRO A 229 -9.09 -6.56 -0.63
N PRO A 230 -8.36 -6.75 -1.75
CA PRO A 230 -7.31 -5.81 -2.15
C PRO A 230 -7.86 -4.46 -2.65
N GLU A 231 -9.05 -4.44 -3.23
CA GLU A 231 -9.70 -3.26 -3.82
C GLU A 231 -10.01 -2.15 -2.80
N GLY A 232 -10.13 -2.50 -1.53
CA GLY A 232 -10.29 -1.51 -0.46
C GLY A 232 -8.98 -0.85 -0.03
N LEU A 233 -7.80 -1.40 -0.37
CA LEU A 233 -6.51 -0.95 0.15
C LEU A 233 -5.81 0.04 -0.77
N TYR A 234 -5.33 1.14 -0.16
CA TYR A 234 -4.59 2.21 -0.82
C TYR A 234 -3.31 2.56 -0.07
N LEU A 235 -2.15 2.54 -0.76
CA LEU A 235 -0.97 3.24 -0.29
C LEU A 235 -1.21 4.75 -0.47
N ALA A 236 -1.50 5.43 0.64
CA ALA A 236 -2.01 6.81 0.61
C ALA A 236 -0.90 7.86 0.58
N ARG A 237 0.18 7.66 1.35
CA ARG A 237 1.25 8.65 1.48
C ARG A 237 2.54 8.04 2.03
N ILE A 238 3.67 8.60 1.58
CA ILE A 238 5.00 8.33 2.12
C ILE A 238 5.55 9.63 2.70
N ILE A 239 6.18 9.57 3.88
CA ILE A 239 6.82 10.70 4.56
C ILE A 239 8.33 10.43 4.63
N TYR A 240 9.12 11.42 4.23
CA TYR A 240 10.58 11.43 4.20
C TYR A 240 11.17 12.34 5.25
#